data_61ddc4d080f808f5a1e2c5c1d3408a20
#
_entry.id   61ddc4d080f808f5a1e2c5c1d3408a20
#
_cell.length_a   1.000
_cell.length_b   1.000
_cell.length_c   1.000
_cell.angle_alpha   90.00
_cell.angle_beta   90.00
_cell.angle_gamma   90.00
#
_symmetry.space_group_name_H-M   'P 1'
#
loop_
_entity.id
_entity.type
_entity.pdbx_description
1 polymer ?
#
loop_
_entity_poly.entity_id
_entity_poly.type
_entity_poly.pdbx_seq_one_letter_code
_entity_poly.pdbx_strand_id
1 'polypeptide(L)'
;HAQFRRQRQMCIRDRSIENKKTKVAVVLSGCGVYDGSEAFETVLTLLRLDEMNAAVSCFAPNIEQLHVINHLKGEQTLEQPRNVLEESARLVRGEISDLASADAELFDAVIVPGGFGAAKNLCTYAVDGENMKINQAFETFIRSAISLKIPIGLVCIAPVMSGLLFGKGVSCTIGNDEQTAEVIRHTGAIHVDCNVDEICVDETYRLVTTPAYMLASTITDASKGITKLVEKVLKMAQ
;
A
#
# COMPACT_ATOMS: atom_id res chain seq x y z
N HIS A 1 25.58 46.65 -21.90
CA HIS A 1 24.49 45.83 -22.50
C HIS A 1 24.75 44.31 -22.50
N ALA A 2 26.01 43.85 -22.47
CA ALA A 2 26.36 42.40 -22.47
C ALA A 2 26.16 41.72 -21.10
N GLN A 3 26.37 42.45 -19.99
CA GLN A 3 26.22 41.94 -18.61
C GLN A 3 24.75 41.64 -18.26
N PHE A 4 23.83 42.45 -18.72
CA PHE A 4 22.37 42.25 -18.48
C PHE A 4 21.78 41.06 -19.25
N ARG A 5 22.36 40.69 -20.39
CA ARG A 5 21.93 39.49 -21.12
C ARG A 5 22.37 38.19 -20.43
N ARG A 6 23.55 38.16 -19.79
CA ARG A 6 24.02 36.97 -19.04
C ARG A 6 23.20 36.72 -17.78
N GLN A 7 22.80 37.75 -17.06
CA GLN A 7 21.91 37.60 -15.89
C GLN A 7 20.50 37.11 -16.28
N ARG A 8 19.94 37.59 -17.40
CA ARG A 8 18.64 37.09 -17.88
C ARG A 8 18.69 35.61 -18.33
N GLN A 9 19.79 35.14 -18.92
CA GLN A 9 19.95 33.74 -19.29
C GLN A 9 20.20 32.84 -18.08
N MET A 10 20.83 33.31 -17.01
CA MET A 10 20.99 32.56 -15.77
C MET A 10 19.64 32.42 -15.01
N CYS A 11 18.82 33.47 -14.98
CA CYS A 11 17.48 33.42 -14.37
C CYS A 11 16.47 32.55 -15.16
N ILE A 12 16.68 32.31 -16.45
CA ILE A 12 15.81 31.45 -17.26
C ILE A 12 16.20 29.96 -17.14
N ARG A 13 17.44 29.65 -16.80
CA ARG A 13 17.88 28.26 -16.53
C ARG A 13 17.45 27.72 -15.17
N ASP A 14 17.21 28.60 -14.18
CA ASP A 14 16.75 28.21 -12.85
C ASP A 14 15.23 28.03 -12.74
N ARG A 15 14.44 28.32 -13.78
CA ARG A 15 12.97 28.20 -13.77
C ARG A 15 12.41 26.90 -14.35
N SER A 16 13.25 25.92 -14.69
CA SER A 16 12.81 24.69 -15.37
C SER A 16 13.18 23.39 -14.64
N ILE A 17 13.50 23.44 -13.36
CA ILE A 17 13.44 22.27 -12.49
C ILE A 17 12.27 22.53 -11.54
N GLU A 18 11.03 22.55 -12.05
CA GLU A 18 9.91 22.10 -11.25
C GLU A 18 10.24 20.66 -10.88
N ASN A 19 10.62 20.45 -9.62
CA ASN A 19 10.77 19.10 -9.05
C ASN A 19 9.41 18.40 -9.22
N LYS A 20 9.25 17.67 -10.32
CA LYS A 20 8.02 16.90 -10.57
C LYS A 20 7.85 15.96 -9.39
N LYS A 21 6.80 16.20 -8.60
CA LYS A 21 6.48 15.35 -7.44
C LYS A 21 6.21 13.94 -7.92
N THR A 22 6.77 12.94 -7.26
CA THR A 22 6.42 11.53 -7.47
C THR A 22 4.95 11.33 -7.12
N LYS A 23 4.15 10.83 -8.04
CA LYS A 23 2.72 10.60 -7.86
C LYS A 23 2.51 9.19 -7.31
N VAL A 24 1.89 9.10 -6.15
CA VAL A 24 1.68 7.82 -5.44
C VAL A 24 0.20 7.56 -5.25
N ALA A 25 -0.26 6.40 -5.71
CA ALA A 25 -1.57 5.88 -5.36
C ALA A 25 -1.47 5.11 -4.04
N VAL A 26 -2.31 5.44 -3.06
CA VAL A 26 -2.46 4.68 -1.81
C VAL A 26 -3.80 3.99 -1.83
N VAL A 27 -3.80 2.65 -1.78
CA VAL A 27 -5.05 1.87 -1.82
C VAL A 27 -5.42 1.42 -0.42
N LEU A 28 -6.59 1.86 0.05
CA LEU A 28 -7.16 1.56 1.36
C LEU A 28 -8.26 0.49 1.27
N SER A 29 -8.62 -0.07 2.41
CA SER A 29 -9.54 -1.21 2.51
C SER A 29 -10.59 -1.08 3.62
N GLY A 30 -10.96 0.14 4.01
CA GLY A 30 -11.79 0.48 5.16
C GLY A 30 -11.00 1.25 6.22
N CYS A 31 -11.53 1.35 7.45
CA CYS A 31 -10.90 2.05 8.56
C CYS A 31 -11.01 1.21 9.85
N GLY A 32 -9.89 0.66 10.30
CA GLY A 32 -9.78 -0.11 11.54
C GLY A 32 -9.05 -1.43 11.37
N VAL A 33 -8.24 -1.82 12.35
CA VAL A 33 -7.35 -2.99 12.24
C VAL A 33 -8.11 -4.28 11.96
N TYR A 34 -9.31 -4.47 12.53
CA TYR A 34 -10.03 -5.76 12.45
C TYR A 34 -10.91 -5.92 11.20
N ASP A 35 -11.28 -4.83 10.53
CA ASP A 35 -12.23 -4.87 9.40
C ASP A 35 -11.90 -3.90 8.25
N GLY A 36 -10.81 -3.13 8.38
CA GLY A 36 -10.38 -2.13 7.41
C GLY A 36 -8.87 -2.01 7.33
N SER A 37 -8.38 -0.89 6.79
CA SER A 37 -6.99 -0.51 6.85
C SER A 37 -6.58 -0.22 8.29
N GLU A 38 -5.37 -0.68 8.68
CA GLU A 38 -4.80 -0.35 9.97
C GLU A 38 -4.49 1.15 10.03
N ALA A 39 -5.02 1.83 11.06
CA ALA A 39 -5.01 3.29 11.12
C ALA A 39 -3.59 3.86 11.23
N PHE A 40 -2.73 3.29 12.08
CA PHE A 40 -1.37 3.77 12.25
C PHE A 40 -0.50 3.50 11.02
N GLU A 41 -0.62 2.31 10.40
CA GLU A 41 0.11 2.02 9.17
C GLU A 41 -0.26 2.99 8.04
N THR A 42 -1.54 3.31 7.93
CA THR A 42 -2.03 4.29 6.95
C THR A 42 -1.48 5.68 7.23
N VAL A 43 -1.58 6.16 8.48
CA VAL A 43 -1.10 7.50 8.86
C VAL A 43 0.42 7.61 8.73
N LEU A 44 1.18 6.59 9.14
CA LEU A 44 2.64 6.57 9.00
C LEU A 44 3.07 6.57 7.53
N THR A 45 2.37 5.81 6.68
CA THR A 45 2.61 5.80 5.23
C THR A 45 2.36 7.19 4.62
N LEU A 46 1.21 7.80 4.93
CA LEU A 46 0.85 9.13 4.43
C LEU A 46 1.81 10.21 4.95
N LEU A 47 2.16 10.16 6.24
CA LEU A 47 3.13 11.08 6.83
C LEU A 47 4.47 11.01 6.11
N ARG A 48 4.99 9.79 5.89
CA ARG A 48 6.28 9.62 5.24
C ARG A 48 6.27 10.08 3.77
N LEU A 49 5.17 9.83 3.05
CA LEU A 49 4.98 10.33 1.69
C LEU A 49 4.97 11.86 1.63
N ASP A 50 4.28 12.51 2.59
CA ASP A 50 4.23 13.98 2.69
C ASP A 50 5.61 14.57 3.02
N GLU A 51 6.33 14.02 4.00
CA GLU A 51 7.71 14.41 4.34
C GLU A 51 8.66 14.31 3.14
N MET A 52 8.44 13.34 2.25
CA MET A 52 9.22 13.16 1.02
C MET A 52 8.66 13.93 -0.17
N ASN A 53 7.68 14.84 0.07
CA ASN A 53 7.08 15.71 -0.95
C ASN A 53 6.45 14.95 -2.13
N ALA A 54 5.90 13.76 -1.91
CA ALA A 54 5.12 13.02 -2.90
C ALA A 54 3.73 13.64 -3.12
N ALA A 55 3.17 13.46 -4.29
CA ALA A 55 1.78 13.78 -4.59
C ALA A 55 0.91 12.53 -4.40
N VAL A 56 0.11 12.50 -3.35
CA VAL A 56 -0.68 11.32 -2.96
C VAL A 56 -2.10 11.43 -3.48
N SER A 57 -2.61 10.33 -4.03
CA SER A 57 -4.04 10.11 -4.30
C SER A 57 -4.47 8.81 -3.64
N CYS A 58 -5.57 8.87 -2.88
CA CYS A 58 -6.09 7.71 -2.15
C CYS A 58 -7.27 7.09 -2.89
N PHE A 59 -7.34 5.75 -2.81
CA PHE A 59 -8.39 4.95 -3.44
C PHE A 59 -8.84 3.84 -2.50
N ALA A 60 -10.10 3.41 -2.66
CA ALA A 60 -10.61 2.20 -2.03
C ALA A 60 -11.73 1.59 -2.89
N PRO A 61 -11.98 0.29 -2.82
CA PRO A 61 -13.12 -0.32 -3.50
C PRO A 61 -14.44 0.22 -2.95
N ASN A 62 -15.38 0.55 -3.84
CA ASN A 62 -16.72 0.95 -3.46
C ASN A 62 -17.61 -0.30 -3.29
N ILE A 63 -17.40 -1.02 -2.21
CA ILE A 63 -18.08 -2.27 -1.88
C ILE A 63 -18.49 -2.29 -0.40
N GLU A 64 -19.42 -3.16 -0.06
CA GLU A 64 -19.75 -3.46 1.34
C GLU A 64 -18.57 -4.18 2.02
N GLN A 65 -18.25 -3.81 3.29
CA GLN A 65 -17.25 -4.53 4.09
C GLN A 65 -17.72 -5.96 4.35
N LEU A 66 -16.80 -6.92 4.23
CA LEU A 66 -17.10 -8.32 4.54
C LEU A 66 -17.55 -8.49 6.00
N HIS A 67 -16.89 -7.81 6.92
CA HIS A 67 -17.24 -7.80 8.33
C HIS A 67 -17.24 -6.36 8.85
N VAL A 68 -18.11 -6.11 9.83
CA VAL A 68 -18.10 -4.88 10.63
C VAL A 68 -17.79 -5.28 12.06
N ILE A 69 -16.68 -4.82 12.62
CA ILE A 69 -16.18 -5.22 13.93
C ILE A 69 -16.31 -4.06 14.92
N ASN A 70 -16.90 -4.32 16.06
CA ASN A 70 -16.80 -3.43 17.21
C ASN A 70 -15.39 -3.54 17.81
N HIS A 71 -14.52 -2.57 17.52
CA HIS A 71 -13.12 -2.61 17.94
C HIS A 71 -12.90 -2.60 19.45
N LEU A 72 -13.86 -2.09 20.25
CA LEU A 72 -13.78 -2.15 21.71
C LEU A 72 -14.00 -3.57 22.25
N LYS A 73 -14.89 -4.34 21.61
CA LYS A 73 -15.27 -5.68 22.04
C LYS A 73 -14.55 -6.78 21.27
N GLY A 74 -14.01 -6.48 20.08
CA GLY A 74 -13.46 -7.48 19.16
C GLY A 74 -14.53 -8.35 18.49
N GLU A 75 -15.81 -7.97 18.55
CA GLU A 75 -16.93 -8.77 18.09
C GLU A 75 -17.54 -8.22 16.82
N GLN A 76 -17.98 -9.10 15.93
CA GLN A 76 -18.72 -8.71 14.74
C GLN A 76 -20.10 -8.13 15.13
N THR A 77 -20.44 -7.01 14.50
CA THR A 77 -21.79 -6.44 14.58
C THR A 77 -22.54 -6.71 13.28
N LEU A 78 -23.81 -7.12 13.40
CA LEU A 78 -24.65 -7.46 12.24
C LEU A 78 -25.69 -6.35 11.95
N GLU A 79 -25.71 -5.29 12.74
CA GLU A 79 -26.82 -4.34 12.72
C GLU A 79 -26.76 -3.32 11.59
N GLN A 80 -25.57 -2.99 11.08
CA GLN A 80 -25.41 -2.02 9.99
C GLN A 80 -24.23 -2.38 9.09
N PRO A 81 -24.45 -2.66 7.81
CA PRO A 81 -23.36 -2.81 6.84
C PRO A 81 -22.60 -1.48 6.71
N ARG A 82 -21.31 -1.55 6.44
CA ARG A 82 -20.45 -0.39 6.15
C ARG A 82 -19.84 -0.53 4.77
N ASN A 83 -19.60 0.59 4.14
CA ASN A 83 -18.96 0.65 2.83
C ASN A 83 -17.46 0.90 2.98
N VAL A 84 -16.63 0.13 2.26
CA VAL A 84 -15.16 0.20 2.33
C VAL A 84 -14.65 1.58 1.94
N LEU A 85 -15.18 2.19 0.87
CA LEU A 85 -14.78 3.52 0.41
C LEU A 85 -15.14 4.60 1.43
N GLU A 86 -16.36 4.57 1.96
CA GLU A 86 -16.84 5.53 2.96
C GLU A 86 -16.04 5.45 4.26
N GLU A 87 -15.74 4.24 4.74
CA GLU A 87 -14.92 4.07 5.95
C GLU A 87 -13.47 4.48 5.70
N SER A 88 -12.88 4.16 4.54
CA SER A 88 -11.53 4.60 4.16
C SER A 88 -11.41 6.13 4.14
N ALA A 89 -12.46 6.84 3.74
CA ALA A 89 -12.49 8.31 3.70
C ALA A 89 -12.18 8.96 5.06
N ARG A 90 -12.45 8.28 6.18
CA ARG A 90 -12.14 8.75 7.53
C ARG A 90 -10.65 8.95 7.76
N LEU A 91 -9.80 8.07 7.19
CA LEU A 91 -8.34 8.13 7.35
C LEU A 91 -7.69 9.26 6.54
N VAL A 92 -8.38 9.73 5.49
CA VAL A 92 -7.82 10.67 4.52
C VAL A 92 -8.66 11.95 4.38
N ARG A 93 -9.44 12.28 5.41
CA ARG A 93 -10.23 13.51 5.51
C ARG A 93 -11.22 13.73 4.35
N GLY A 94 -11.74 12.63 3.78
CA GLY A 94 -12.66 12.65 2.66
C GLY A 94 -12.00 12.68 1.26
N GLU A 95 -10.69 12.87 1.18
CA GLU A 95 -9.95 12.97 -0.09
C GLU A 95 -9.63 11.57 -0.64
N ILE A 96 -10.64 10.91 -1.21
CA ILE A 96 -10.53 9.54 -1.72
C ILE A 96 -11.46 9.32 -2.92
N SER A 97 -11.10 8.42 -3.81
CA SER A 97 -11.91 8.04 -4.98
C SER A 97 -12.13 6.52 -5.04
N ASP A 98 -13.17 6.11 -5.77
CA ASP A 98 -13.43 4.70 -6.06
C ASP A 98 -12.27 4.11 -6.85
N LEU A 99 -11.73 3.00 -6.36
CA LEU A 99 -10.63 2.27 -6.99
C LEU A 99 -10.97 1.80 -8.42
N ALA A 100 -12.24 1.55 -8.71
CA ALA A 100 -12.67 1.18 -10.06
C ALA A 100 -12.43 2.30 -11.11
N SER A 101 -12.27 3.56 -10.65
CA SER A 101 -11.95 4.71 -11.50
C SER A 101 -10.45 5.03 -11.58
N ALA A 102 -9.60 4.28 -10.85
CA ALA A 102 -8.17 4.54 -10.81
C ALA A 102 -7.48 4.10 -12.11
N ASP A 103 -6.64 4.99 -12.66
CA ASP A 103 -5.81 4.72 -13.82
C ASP A 103 -4.33 4.65 -13.38
N ALA A 104 -3.72 3.47 -13.51
CA ALA A 104 -2.34 3.26 -13.09
C ALA A 104 -1.32 4.10 -13.88
N GLU A 105 -1.62 4.49 -15.12
CA GLU A 105 -0.75 5.33 -15.95
C GLU A 105 -0.52 6.73 -15.35
N LEU A 106 -1.36 7.16 -14.42
CA LEU A 106 -1.26 8.47 -13.78
C LEU A 106 -0.29 8.48 -12.59
N PHE A 107 0.25 7.32 -12.18
CA PHE A 107 1.06 7.17 -10.98
C PHE A 107 2.46 6.65 -11.28
N ASP A 108 3.39 7.05 -10.43
CA ASP A 108 4.78 6.61 -10.45
C ASP A 108 5.04 5.48 -9.42
N ALA A 109 4.14 5.32 -8.43
CA ALA A 109 4.21 4.27 -7.40
C ALA A 109 2.83 3.94 -6.82
N VAL A 110 2.72 2.74 -6.21
CA VAL A 110 1.52 2.30 -5.47
C VAL A 110 1.92 1.80 -4.09
N ILE A 111 1.18 2.16 -3.03
CA ILE A 111 1.37 1.60 -1.69
C ILE A 111 0.03 1.15 -1.12
N VAL A 112 0.03 -0.03 -0.49
CA VAL A 112 -1.14 -0.64 0.14
C VAL A 112 -0.83 -0.88 1.62
N PRO A 113 -1.37 -0.07 2.54
CA PRO A 113 -1.31 -0.35 3.98
C PRO A 113 -2.02 -1.66 4.32
N GLY A 114 -1.66 -2.25 5.46
CA GLY A 114 -2.27 -3.48 5.92
C GLY A 114 -3.56 -3.26 6.74
N GLY A 115 -3.75 -4.09 7.74
CA GLY A 115 -4.99 -4.29 8.46
C GLY A 115 -5.81 -5.43 7.89
N PHE A 116 -6.75 -5.98 8.68
CA PHE A 116 -7.56 -7.10 8.20
C PHE A 116 -8.49 -6.75 7.03
N GLY A 117 -8.70 -5.48 6.74
CA GLY A 117 -9.40 -5.05 5.52
C GLY A 117 -8.68 -5.49 4.24
N ALA A 118 -7.33 -5.52 4.23
CA ALA A 118 -6.59 -6.06 3.10
C ALA A 118 -6.90 -7.55 2.88
N ALA A 119 -7.04 -8.32 3.98
CA ALA A 119 -7.34 -9.75 3.96
C ALA A 119 -8.83 -10.09 3.82
N LYS A 120 -9.73 -9.10 3.94
CA LYS A 120 -11.19 -9.27 3.91
C LYS A 120 -11.87 -8.57 2.73
N ASN A 121 -11.37 -7.39 2.34
CA ASN A 121 -12.00 -6.51 1.36
C ASN A 121 -11.20 -6.39 0.06
N LEU A 122 -9.85 -6.49 0.11
CA LEU A 122 -9.02 -6.56 -1.11
C LEU A 122 -8.81 -8.00 -1.60
N CYS A 123 -8.96 -8.98 -0.71
CA CYS A 123 -9.04 -10.39 -1.03
C CYS A 123 -9.90 -11.13 0.00
N THR A 124 -10.10 -12.43 -0.21
CA THR A 124 -10.90 -13.28 0.70
C THR A 124 -10.04 -14.12 1.64
N TYR A 125 -8.77 -13.78 1.84
CA TYR A 125 -7.82 -14.57 2.64
C TYR A 125 -8.35 -14.91 4.05
N ALA A 126 -8.96 -13.95 4.72
CA ALA A 126 -9.47 -14.15 6.09
C ALA A 126 -10.59 -15.20 6.20
N VAL A 127 -11.21 -15.60 5.09
CA VAL A 127 -12.30 -16.59 5.03
C VAL A 127 -11.87 -17.85 4.27
N ASP A 128 -11.21 -17.66 3.12
CA ASP A 128 -10.90 -18.75 2.18
C ASP A 128 -9.46 -19.28 2.31
N GLY A 129 -8.62 -18.64 3.16
CA GLY A 129 -7.23 -19.04 3.38
C GLY A 129 -6.43 -19.09 2.07
N GLU A 130 -5.80 -20.22 1.80
CA GLU A 130 -4.99 -20.45 0.60
C GLU A 130 -5.78 -20.39 -0.72
N ASN A 131 -7.11 -20.59 -0.67
CA ASN A 131 -8.00 -20.54 -1.82
C ASN A 131 -8.58 -19.13 -2.04
N MET A 132 -7.96 -18.09 -1.47
CA MET A 132 -8.41 -16.72 -1.57
C MET A 132 -8.59 -16.26 -3.01
N LYS A 133 -9.51 -15.31 -3.18
CA LYS A 133 -9.74 -14.57 -4.43
C LYS A 133 -9.42 -13.10 -4.20
N ILE A 134 -8.88 -12.45 -5.23
CA ILE A 134 -8.58 -11.01 -5.19
C ILE A 134 -9.83 -10.23 -5.62
N ASN A 135 -10.09 -9.09 -4.96
CA ASN A 135 -11.13 -8.15 -5.40
C ASN A 135 -10.83 -7.69 -6.84
N GLN A 136 -11.82 -7.71 -7.71
CA GLN A 136 -11.63 -7.47 -9.15
C GLN A 136 -11.07 -6.08 -9.46
N ALA A 137 -11.57 -5.02 -8.82
CA ALA A 137 -11.07 -3.66 -9.06
C ALA A 137 -9.61 -3.52 -8.60
N PHE A 138 -9.28 -4.10 -7.44
CA PHE A 138 -7.93 -4.13 -6.90
C PHE A 138 -6.98 -4.93 -7.80
N GLU A 139 -7.39 -6.11 -8.23
CA GLU A 139 -6.60 -6.95 -9.13
C GLU A 139 -6.31 -6.24 -10.45
N THR A 140 -7.33 -5.63 -11.07
CA THR A 140 -7.20 -4.90 -12.33
C THR A 140 -6.21 -3.75 -12.20
N PHE A 141 -6.33 -2.93 -11.16
CA PHE A 141 -5.45 -1.79 -10.92
C PHE A 141 -3.99 -2.24 -10.66
N ILE A 142 -3.78 -3.22 -9.77
CA ILE A 142 -2.43 -3.71 -9.45
C ILE A 142 -1.77 -4.39 -10.64
N ARG A 143 -2.50 -5.21 -11.43
CA ARG A 143 -1.93 -5.83 -12.63
C ARG A 143 -1.57 -4.79 -13.71
N SER A 144 -2.35 -3.72 -13.84
CA SER A 144 -1.98 -2.58 -14.69
C SER A 144 -0.68 -1.94 -14.22
N ALA A 145 -0.55 -1.65 -12.92
CA ALA A 145 0.68 -1.11 -12.35
C ALA A 145 1.90 -2.04 -12.57
N ILE A 146 1.73 -3.36 -12.40
CA ILE A 146 2.78 -4.36 -12.68
C ILE A 146 3.19 -4.32 -14.16
N SER A 147 2.24 -4.27 -15.09
CA SER A 147 2.52 -4.24 -16.53
C SER A 147 3.28 -2.99 -16.96
N LEU A 148 3.04 -1.87 -16.28
CA LEU A 148 3.73 -0.60 -16.46
C LEU A 148 5.07 -0.53 -15.69
N LYS A 149 5.43 -1.59 -14.97
CA LYS A 149 6.62 -1.65 -14.11
C LYS A 149 6.66 -0.56 -13.03
N ILE A 150 5.51 -0.17 -12.53
CA ILE A 150 5.38 0.76 -11.41
C ILE A 150 5.76 0.03 -10.11
N PRO A 151 6.62 0.58 -9.25
CA PRO A 151 6.97 -0.04 -7.97
C PRO A 151 5.77 -0.07 -7.03
N ILE A 152 5.62 -1.19 -6.33
CA ILE A 152 4.49 -1.43 -5.43
C ILE A 152 5.01 -1.75 -4.04
N GLY A 153 4.44 -1.09 -3.03
CA GLY A 153 4.69 -1.36 -1.61
C GLY A 153 3.49 -2.05 -0.98
N LEU A 154 3.69 -3.20 -0.32
CA LEU A 154 2.67 -3.90 0.45
C LEU A 154 3.10 -4.02 1.91
N VAL A 155 2.20 -3.65 2.84
CA VAL A 155 2.50 -3.56 4.28
C VAL A 155 1.73 -4.62 5.06
N CYS A 156 2.32 -5.15 6.11
CA CYS A 156 1.70 -6.02 7.12
C CYS A 156 1.19 -7.33 6.51
N ILE A 157 -0.13 -7.54 6.45
CA ILE A 157 -0.77 -8.72 5.89
C ILE A 157 -0.98 -8.63 4.36
N ALA A 158 -0.92 -7.43 3.78
CA ALA A 158 -1.16 -7.25 2.34
C ALA A 158 -0.27 -8.11 1.43
N PRO A 159 1.00 -8.43 1.78
CA PRO A 159 1.85 -9.32 0.98
C PRO A 159 1.31 -10.75 0.80
N VAL A 160 0.31 -11.19 1.55
CA VAL A 160 -0.33 -12.51 1.35
C VAL A 160 -0.86 -12.69 -0.07
N MET A 161 -1.19 -11.58 -0.74
CA MET A 161 -1.70 -11.55 -2.13
C MET A 161 -0.59 -11.62 -3.19
N SER A 162 0.70 -11.55 -2.81
CA SER A 162 1.82 -11.36 -3.75
C SER A 162 1.88 -12.44 -4.83
N GLY A 163 1.76 -13.73 -4.48
CA GLY A 163 1.83 -14.82 -5.45
C GLY A 163 0.72 -14.79 -6.49
N LEU A 164 -0.50 -14.41 -6.08
CA LEU A 164 -1.63 -14.30 -6.99
C LEU A 164 -1.53 -13.07 -7.89
N LEU A 165 -0.99 -11.96 -7.42
CA LEU A 165 -0.88 -10.70 -8.18
C LEU A 165 0.31 -10.68 -9.13
N PHE A 166 1.49 -11.07 -8.65
CA PHE A 166 2.75 -10.96 -9.39
C PHE A 166 3.15 -12.27 -10.09
N GLY A 167 2.66 -13.42 -9.60
CA GLY A 167 2.99 -14.73 -10.13
C GLY A 167 4.07 -15.46 -9.35
N LYS A 168 4.45 -16.63 -9.86
CA LYS A 168 5.40 -17.53 -9.19
C LYS A 168 6.80 -16.92 -9.09
N GLY A 169 7.43 -17.11 -7.94
CA GLY A 169 8.81 -16.71 -7.69
C GLY A 169 8.99 -15.29 -7.17
N VAL A 170 7.91 -14.48 -7.05
CA VAL A 170 8.01 -13.18 -6.40
C VAL A 170 8.39 -13.32 -4.92
N SER A 171 9.34 -12.52 -4.47
CA SER A 171 9.79 -12.51 -3.07
C SER A 171 9.05 -11.45 -2.26
N CYS A 172 8.56 -11.82 -1.07
CA CYS A 172 7.87 -10.91 -0.16
C CYS A 172 8.00 -11.36 1.29
N THR A 173 7.63 -10.48 2.22
CA THR A 173 7.59 -10.78 3.66
C THR A 173 6.29 -10.33 4.30
N ILE A 174 5.85 -11.06 5.32
CA ILE A 174 4.87 -10.63 6.34
C ILE A 174 5.51 -10.66 7.75
N GLY A 175 6.80 -10.84 7.85
CA GLY A 175 7.54 -11.05 9.09
C GLY A 175 8.00 -12.48 9.24
N ASN A 176 7.54 -13.19 10.27
CA ASN A 176 7.96 -14.55 10.59
C ASN A 176 6.80 -15.44 11.06
N ASP A 177 5.56 -15.09 10.79
CA ASP A 177 4.42 -15.95 11.08
C ASP A 177 4.37 -17.11 10.09
N GLU A 178 4.72 -18.31 10.54
CA GLU A 178 4.87 -19.48 9.70
C GLU A 178 3.56 -19.90 9.01
N GLN A 179 2.42 -19.72 9.69
CA GLN A 179 1.13 -20.08 9.12
C GLN A 179 0.79 -19.21 7.89
N THR A 180 1.00 -17.92 8.00
CA THR A 180 0.79 -16.99 6.86
C THR A 180 1.87 -17.16 5.78
N ALA A 181 3.11 -17.42 6.18
CA ALA A 181 4.22 -17.70 5.27
C ALA A 181 3.95 -18.95 4.40
N GLU A 182 3.34 -19.99 4.98
CA GLU A 182 2.94 -21.20 4.23
C GLU A 182 1.90 -20.88 3.16
N VAL A 183 0.91 -20.04 3.46
CA VAL A 183 -0.07 -19.59 2.45
C VAL A 183 0.61 -18.81 1.33
N ILE A 184 1.55 -17.94 1.64
CA ILE A 184 2.34 -17.22 0.63
C ILE A 184 3.07 -18.20 -0.27
N ARG A 185 3.75 -19.20 0.29
CA ARG A 185 4.44 -20.26 -0.47
C ARG A 185 3.47 -21.07 -1.33
N HIS A 186 2.28 -21.38 -0.82
CA HIS A 186 1.25 -22.10 -1.57
C HIS A 186 0.81 -21.34 -2.83
N THR A 187 0.73 -20.01 -2.77
CA THR A 187 0.42 -19.18 -3.96
C THR A 187 1.57 -19.10 -4.98
N GLY A 188 2.73 -19.70 -4.66
CA GLY A 188 3.91 -19.74 -5.52
C GLY A 188 4.91 -18.60 -5.30
N ALA A 189 4.67 -17.72 -4.32
CA ALA A 189 5.62 -16.70 -3.92
C ALA A 189 6.71 -17.27 -3.00
N ILE A 190 7.80 -16.53 -2.84
CA ILE A 190 8.91 -16.83 -1.93
C ILE A 190 8.75 -15.95 -0.70
N HIS A 191 8.44 -16.55 0.44
CA HIS A 191 8.44 -15.82 1.70
C HIS A 191 9.87 -15.66 2.23
N VAL A 192 10.19 -14.44 2.67
CA VAL A 192 11.48 -14.08 3.29
C VAL A 192 11.21 -13.61 4.70
N ASP A 193 11.82 -14.24 5.68
CA ASP A 193 11.73 -13.79 7.07
C ASP A 193 12.41 -12.44 7.23
N CYS A 194 11.71 -11.49 7.87
CA CYS A 194 12.20 -10.16 8.16
C CYS A 194 11.86 -9.74 9.57
N ASN A 195 12.74 -8.95 10.19
CA ASN A 195 12.46 -8.26 11.44
C ASN A 195 11.51 -7.06 11.20
N VAL A 196 10.98 -6.53 12.29
CA VAL A 196 9.97 -5.44 12.24
C VAL A 196 10.46 -4.17 11.53
N ASP A 197 11.75 -3.91 11.57
CA ASP A 197 12.39 -2.74 10.97
C ASP A 197 13.03 -3.03 9.59
N GLU A 198 12.79 -4.21 9.04
CA GLU A 198 13.34 -4.64 7.75
C GLU A 198 12.30 -4.57 6.64
N ILE A 199 12.79 -4.61 5.40
CA ILE A 199 12.00 -4.69 4.18
C ILE A 199 12.51 -5.84 3.32
N CYS A 200 11.61 -6.54 2.64
CA CYS A 200 11.95 -7.44 1.54
C CYS A 200 11.77 -6.68 0.22
N VAL A 201 12.76 -6.74 -0.66
CA VAL A 201 12.76 -6.06 -1.96
C VAL A 201 12.92 -7.08 -3.07
N ASP A 202 11.94 -7.17 -3.96
CA ASP A 202 12.07 -7.88 -5.22
C ASP A 202 12.27 -6.87 -6.36
N GLU A 203 13.51 -6.73 -6.81
CA GLU A 203 13.85 -5.78 -7.89
C GLU A 203 13.27 -6.19 -9.24
N THR A 204 13.07 -7.49 -9.49
CA THR A 204 12.52 -8.00 -10.74
C THR A 204 11.05 -7.65 -10.88
N TYR A 205 10.28 -7.87 -9.83
CA TYR A 205 8.86 -7.56 -9.77
C TYR A 205 8.57 -6.15 -9.28
N ARG A 206 9.60 -5.39 -8.89
CA ARG A 206 9.50 -4.04 -8.31
C ARG A 206 8.56 -3.98 -7.11
N LEU A 207 8.61 -5.02 -6.27
CA LEU A 207 7.81 -5.17 -5.08
C LEU A 207 8.66 -4.89 -3.83
N VAL A 208 8.13 -4.09 -2.91
CA VAL A 208 8.71 -3.84 -1.59
C VAL A 208 7.69 -4.19 -0.52
N THR A 209 8.09 -5.00 0.46
CA THR A 209 7.19 -5.42 1.55
C THR A 209 7.83 -5.24 2.92
N THR A 210 7.03 -5.02 3.95
CA THR A 210 7.47 -4.87 5.34
C THR A 210 6.44 -5.45 6.32
N PRO A 211 6.88 -6.05 7.43
CA PRO A 211 5.97 -6.69 8.40
C PRO A 211 5.04 -5.72 9.14
N ALA A 212 5.49 -4.52 9.49
CA ALA A 212 4.77 -3.57 10.32
C ALA A 212 4.08 -4.26 11.52
N TYR A 213 2.77 -4.11 11.71
CA TYR A 213 2.05 -4.69 12.86
C TYR A 213 1.87 -6.22 12.83
N MET A 214 2.38 -6.92 11.84
CA MET A 214 2.58 -8.38 11.99
C MET A 214 3.59 -8.69 13.11
N LEU A 215 4.55 -7.78 13.37
CA LEU A 215 5.60 -7.93 14.39
C LEU A 215 5.70 -6.76 15.37
N ALA A 216 5.24 -5.56 14.99
CA ALA A 216 5.39 -4.35 15.79
C ALA A 216 4.59 -4.42 17.09
N SER A 217 5.23 -4.04 18.19
CA SER A 217 4.58 -3.89 19.50
C SER A 217 4.22 -2.42 19.78
N THR A 218 4.83 -1.48 19.06
CA THR A 218 4.63 -0.05 19.23
C THR A 218 4.48 0.65 17.87
N ILE A 219 3.89 1.85 17.86
CA ILE A 219 3.84 2.70 16.67
C ILE A 219 5.25 3.01 16.14
N THR A 220 6.20 3.22 17.05
CA THR A 220 7.61 3.47 16.70
C THR A 220 8.24 2.28 15.98
N ASP A 221 7.94 1.05 16.39
CA ASP A 221 8.46 -0.12 15.71
C ASP A 221 7.88 -0.26 14.30
N ALA A 222 6.56 -0.10 14.17
CA ALA A 222 5.89 -0.11 12.86
C ALA A 222 6.45 0.97 11.93
N SER A 223 6.74 2.16 12.44
CA SER A 223 7.25 3.30 11.65
C SER A 223 8.58 3.02 10.98
N LYS A 224 9.47 2.20 11.59
CA LYS A 224 10.80 1.92 11.05
C LYS A 224 10.74 1.19 9.71
N GLY A 225 9.98 0.09 9.64
CA GLY A 225 9.79 -0.69 8.43
C GLY A 225 9.03 0.10 7.36
N ILE A 226 7.94 0.78 7.74
CA ILE A 226 7.12 1.60 6.84
C ILE A 226 7.96 2.73 6.23
N THR A 227 8.79 3.42 7.02
CA THR A 227 9.71 4.45 6.52
C THR A 227 10.63 3.90 5.44
N LYS A 228 11.30 2.78 5.71
CA LYS A 228 12.21 2.14 4.75
C LYS A 228 11.48 1.70 3.47
N LEU A 229 10.24 1.17 3.61
CA LEU A 229 9.42 0.77 2.46
C LEU A 229 9.08 1.99 1.59
N VAL A 230 8.58 3.08 2.17
CA VAL A 230 8.22 4.30 1.43
C VAL A 230 9.46 4.88 0.72
N GLU A 231 10.59 4.99 1.42
CA GLU A 231 11.85 5.47 0.83
C GLU A 231 12.30 4.61 -0.36
N LYS A 232 12.23 3.29 -0.20
CA LYS A 232 12.64 2.36 -1.26
C LYS A 232 11.70 2.43 -2.47
N VAL A 233 10.38 2.46 -2.25
CA VAL A 233 9.37 2.58 -3.30
C VAL A 233 9.55 3.88 -4.09
N LEU A 234 9.71 5.01 -3.40
CA LEU A 234 9.94 6.30 -4.07
C LEU A 234 11.27 6.35 -4.83
N LYS A 235 12.32 5.72 -4.30
CA LYS A 235 13.59 5.58 -5.01
C LYS A 235 13.47 4.74 -6.27
N MET A 236 12.66 3.69 -6.25
CA MET A 236 12.41 2.85 -7.44
C MET A 236 11.54 3.56 -8.48
N ALA A 237 10.75 4.56 -8.08
CA ALA A 237 9.88 5.35 -8.97
C ALA A 237 10.63 6.44 -9.77
N GLN A 238 11.87 6.73 -9.41
CA GLN A 238 12.74 7.69 -10.09
C GLN A 238 13.48 7.04 -11.26
#